data_109d08c12c7ae094bc42b1abdbeba609
#
_entry.id   109d08c12c7ae094bc42b1abdbeba609
#
_cell.length_a   1.000
_cell.length_b   1.000
_cell.length_c   1.000
_cell.angle_alpha   90.00
_cell.angle_beta   90.00
_cell.angle_gamma   90.00
#
_symmetry.space_group_name_H-M   'P 1'
#
loop_
_entity.id
_entity.type
_entity.pdbx_description
1 polymer ?
#
loop_
_entity_poly.entity_id
_entity_poly.type
_entity_poly.pdbx_seq_one_letter_code
_entity_poly.pdbx_strand_id
1 'polypeptide(L)'
;MKQTDIYTEALSCLRLILWADHPEFENWIDWLERDIQDWNQRREVAHHIRAYGGMGSFNDLPGMRGNHDYIFGFLKSVCYAFGHLYGKREDISPEALMEACLHDVEQAAYHPNKTLNRAIAQHLMQGDLQGNWDKL
;
A
#
# COMPACT_ATOMS: atom_id res chain seq x y z
N MET A 1 -20.32 12.79 -0.62
CA MET A 1 -18.86 12.57 -0.70
C MET A 1 -18.61 11.14 -1.16
N LYS A 2 -17.84 10.97 -2.21
CA LYS A 2 -17.50 9.62 -2.66
C LYS A 2 -16.66 8.92 -1.60
N GLN A 3 -17.03 7.69 -1.29
CA GLN A 3 -16.22 6.85 -0.42
C GLN A 3 -14.90 6.55 -1.12
N THR A 4 -13.79 6.82 -0.46
CA THR A 4 -12.46 6.57 -1.01
C THR A 4 -12.20 5.08 -1.12
N ASP A 5 -11.72 4.62 -2.27
CA ASP A 5 -11.21 3.27 -2.45
C ASP A 5 -9.76 3.23 -1.98
N ILE A 6 -9.56 2.94 -0.72
CA ILE A 6 -8.25 2.92 -0.06
C ILE A 6 -7.29 1.95 -0.75
N TYR A 7 -7.79 0.80 -1.16
CA TYR A 7 -6.96 -0.21 -1.80
C TYR A 7 -6.41 0.27 -3.15
N THR A 8 -7.27 0.86 -3.99
CA THR A 8 -6.83 1.43 -5.27
C THR A 8 -5.83 2.58 -5.06
N GLU A 9 -6.11 3.45 -4.11
CA GLU A 9 -5.19 4.56 -3.78
C GLU A 9 -3.83 4.04 -3.33
N ALA A 10 -3.81 3.03 -2.46
CA ALA A 10 -2.57 2.43 -1.96
C ALA A 10 -1.78 1.74 -3.09
N LEU A 11 -2.45 0.95 -3.94
CA LEU A 11 -1.81 0.29 -5.08
C LEU A 11 -1.22 1.31 -6.06
N SER A 12 -1.96 2.37 -6.34
CA SER A 12 -1.52 3.41 -7.27
C SER A 12 -0.29 4.14 -6.73
N CYS A 13 -0.24 4.42 -5.43
CA CYS A 13 0.92 5.05 -4.79
C CYS A 13 2.12 4.12 -4.75
N LEU A 14 1.94 2.82 -4.47
CA LEU A 14 3.03 1.85 -4.56
C LEU A 14 3.68 1.88 -5.94
N ARG A 15 2.85 1.88 -6.98
CA ARG A 15 3.32 1.93 -8.36
C ARG A 15 4.08 3.21 -8.67
N LEU A 16 3.56 4.36 -8.23
CA LEU A 16 4.19 5.66 -8.44
C LEU A 16 5.57 5.75 -7.75
N ILE A 17 5.65 5.30 -6.50
CA ILE A 17 6.91 5.32 -5.74
C ILE A 17 7.93 4.40 -6.39
N LEU A 18 7.53 3.21 -6.77
CA LEU A 18 8.42 2.25 -7.41
C LEU A 18 8.93 2.78 -8.76
N TRP A 19 8.05 3.38 -9.54
CA TRP A 19 8.44 4.03 -10.79
C TRP A 19 9.44 5.17 -10.59
N ALA A 20 9.24 5.96 -9.52
CA ALA A 20 10.10 7.11 -9.24
C ALA A 20 11.50 6.68 -8.75
N ASP A 21 11.56 5.68 -7.85
CA ASP A 21 12.80 5.31 -7.17
C ASP A 21 13.53 4.15 -7.83
N HIS A 22 12.81 3.21 -8.44
CA HIS A 22 13.35 1.99 -9.05
C HIS A 22 12.63 1.67 -10.37
N PRO A 23 12.74 2.52 -11.40
CA PRO A 23 12.04 2.28 -12.68
C PRO A 23 12.52 1.01 -13.40
N GLU A 24 13.69 0.47 -13.02
CA GLU A 24 14.22 -0.78 -13.57
C GLU A 24 13.40 -2.01 -13.18
N PHE A 25 12.56 -1.94 -12.16
CA PHE A 25 11.70 -3.05 -11.76
C PHE A 25 10.37 -3.05 -12.50
N GLU A 26 10.45 -3.09 -13.83
CA GLU A 26 9.27 -3.07 -14.71
C GLU A 26 8.29 -4.19 -14.41
N ASN A 27 8.80 -5.39 -14.10
CA ASN A 27 7.94 -6.53 -13.76
C ASN A 27 7.05 -6.26 -12.54
N TRP A 28 7.56 -5.57 -11.52
CA TRP A 28 6.78 -5.21 -10.34
C TRP A 28 5.85 -4.04 -10.59
N ILE A 29 6.27 -3.09 -11.42
CA ILE A 29 5.41 -1.97 -11.85
C ILE A 29 4.21 -2.53 -12.63
N ASP A 30 4.45 -3.47 -13.56
CA ASP A 30 3.39 -4.13 -14.32
C ASP A 30 2.51 -5.01 -13.44
N TRP A 31 3.08 -5.67 -12.43
CA TRP A 31 2.33 -6.45 -11.46
C TRP A 31 1.29 -5.58 -10.73
N LEU A 32 1.72 -4.41 -10.25
CA LEU A 32 0.83 -3.47 -9.56
C LEU A 32 -0.23 -2.91 -10.51
N GLU A 33 0.12 -2.64 -11.77
CA GLU A 33 -0.84 -2.21 -12.78
C GLU A 33 -1.94 -3.26 -12.99
N ARG A 34 -1.56 -4.53 -13.06
CA ARG A 34 -2.53 -5.63 -13.15
C ARG A 34 -3.39 -5.71 -11.88
N ASP A 35 -2.80 -5.52 -10.70
CA ASP A 35 -3.56 -5.51 -9.45
C ASP A 35 -4.65 -4.45 -9.47
N ILE A 36 -4.32 -3.25 -9.96
CA ILE A 36 -5.27 -2.14 -10.08
C ILE A 36 -6.40 -2.51 -11.05
N GLN A 37 -6.06 -3.09 -12.20
CA GLN A 37 -7.05 -3.52 -13.20
C GLN A 37 -7.95 -4.63 -12.66
N ASP A 38 -7.39 -5.64 -12.00
CA ASP A 38 -8.15 -6.74 -11.41
C ASP A 38 -9.14 -6.23 -10.37
N TRP A 39 -8.73 -5.29 -9.53
CA TRP A 39 -9.61 -4.69 -8.54
C TRP A 39 -10.71 -3.85 -9.18
N ASN A 40 -10.36 -2.97 -10.11
CA ASN A 40 -11.34 -2.08 -10.73
C ASN A 40 -12.36 -2.83 -11.56
N GLN A 41 -11.95 -3.88 -12.27
CA GLN A 41 -12.82 -4.61 -13.20
C GLN A 41 -13.59 -5.74 -12.52
N ARG A 42 -12.99 -6.44 -11.55
CA ARG A 42 -13.53 -7.69 -10.99
C ARG A 42 -13.54 -7.75 -9.48
N ARG A 43 -13.02 -6.72 -8.79
CA ARG A 43 -12.88 -6.72 -7.32
C ARG A 43 -12.11 -7.95 -6.82
N GLU A 44 -11.04 -8.31 -7.51
CA GLU A 44 -10.18 -9.45 -7.16
C GLU A 44 -8.87 -8.97 -6.53
N VAL A 45 -8.43 -9.68 -5.48
CA VAL A 45 -7.19 -9.39 -4.74
C VAL A 45 -6.17 -10.53 -4.85
N ALA A 46 -6.51 -11.64 -5.46
CA ALA A 46 -5.69 -12.87 -5.48
C ALA A 46 -4.32 -12.66 -6.12
N HIS A 47 -4.24 -11.91 -7.21
CA HIS A 47 -2.98 -11.62 -7.88
C HIS A 47 -2.04 -10.80 -6.98
N HIS A 48 -2.59 -9.78 -6.30
CA HIS A 48 -1.78 -8.95 -5.40
C HIS A 48 -1.23 -9.76 -4.23
N ILE A 49 -2.06 -10.61 -3.61
CA ILE A 49 -1.65 -11.43 -2.46
C ILE A 49 -0.42 -12.30 -2.81
N ARG A 50 -0.30 -12.75 -4.04
CA ARG A 50 0.85 -13.55 -4.48
C ARG A 50 2.15 -12.75 -4.61
N ALA A 51 2.11 -11.42 -4.49
CA ALA A 51 3.31 -10.58 -4.49
C ALA A 51 4.18 -10.80 -3.26
N TYR A 52 3.59 -11.25 -2.16
CA TYR A 52 4.26 -11.44 -0.88
C TYR A 52 4.70 -12.89 -0.70
N GLY A 53 5.77 -13.10 0.09
CA GLY A 53 6.31 -14.44 0.36
C GLY A 53 7.81 -14.50 0.13
N GLY A 54 8.42 -15.64 0.03
CA GLY A 54 9.85 -15.93 0.04
C GLY A 54 10.79 -15.08 -0.85
N MET A 55 11.96 -15.62 -1.14
CA MET A 55 12.99 -14.95 -1.93
C MET A 55 12.49 -14.56 -3.33
N GLY A 56 12.86 -13.35 -3.79
CA GLY A 56 12.43 -12.83 -5.08
C GLY A 56 11.04 -12.26 -5.09
N SER A 57 10.39 -12.17 -3.91
CA SER A 57 9.05 -11.57 -3.78
C SER A 57 9.12 -10.05 -3.68
N PHE A 58 7.93 -9.45 -3.62
CA PHE A 58 7.78 -8.01 -3.41
C PHE A 58 8.47 -7.52 -2.11
N ASN A 59 8.58 -8.39 -1.10
CA ASN A 59 9.24 -8.07 0.16
C ASN A 59 10.77 -8.00 0.04
N ASP A 60 11.35 -8.53 -1.03
CA ASP A 60 12.80 -8.53 -1.25
C ASP A 60 13.28 -7.34 -2.08
N LEU A 61 12.42 -6.41 -2.42
CA LEU A 61 12.81 -5.19 -3.12
C LEU A 61 13.77 -4.36 -2.25
N PRO A 62 14.75 -3.68 -2.86
CA PRO A 62 15.61 -2.77 -2.11
C PRO A 62 14.81 -1.61 -1.54
N GLY A 63 15.35 -0.95 -0.52
CA GLY A 63 14.70 0.20 0.11
C GLY A 63 14.46 1.35 -0.86
N MET A 64 13.41 2.10 -0.60
CA MET A 64 13.09 3.33 -1.33
C MET A 64 13.89 4.51 -0.75
N ARG A 65 13.86 5.64 -1.43
CA ARG A 65 14.64 6.83 -1.03
C ARG A 65 14.00 7.54 0.16
N GLY A 66 14.79 7.73 1.23
CA GLY A 66 14.37 8.55 2.38
C GLY A 66 13.00 8.15 2.94
N ASN A 67 12.10 9.12 3.07
CA ASN A 67 10.75 8.89 3.59
C ASN A 67 9.88 8.01 2.68
N HIS A 68 10.23 7.85 1.40
CA HIS A 68 9.52 6.94 0.51
C HIS A 68 9.53 5.51 1.02
N ASP A 69 10.58 5.11 1.75
CA ASP A 69 10.68 3.77 2.32
C ASP A 69 9.59 3.53 3.38
N TYR A 70 9.36 4.51 4.25
CA TYR A 70 8.28 4.44 5.24
C TYR A 70 6.91 4.39 4.56
N ILE A 71 6.70 5.24 3.55
CA ILE A 71 5.44 5.31 2.81
C ILE A 71 5.19 3.98 2.11
N PHE A 72 6.18 3.46 1.40
CA PHE A 72 6.08 2.19 0.67
C PHE A 72 5.77 1.04 1.61
N GLY A 73 6.45 0.97 2.76
CA GLY A 73 6.21 -0.06 3.78
C GLY A 73 4.80 0.01 4.36
N PHE A 74 4.31 1.20 4.67
CA PHE A 74 2.95 1.38 5.14
C PHE A 74 1.92 0.93 4.10
N LEU A 75 2.12 1.32 2.85
CA LEU A 75 1.22 0.96 1.74
C LEU A 75 1.20 -0.55 1.49
N LYS A 76 2.35 -1.22 1.59
CA LYS A 76 2.39 -2.69 1.51
C LYS A 76 1.54 -3.32 2.61
N SER A 77 1.66 -2.82 3.84
CA SER A 77 0.86 -3.32 4.96
C SER A 77 -0.64 -3.13 4.73
N VAL A 78 -1.04 -1.98 4.21
CA VAL A 78 -2.45 -1.69 3.88
C VAL A 78 -2.97 -2.66 2.83
N CYS A 79 -2.23 -2.84 1.74
CA CYS A 79 -2.66 -3.71 0.64
C CYS A 79 -2.71 -5.17 1.07
N TYR A 80 -1.74 -5.63 1.86
CA TYR A 80 -1.72 -6.98 2.39
C TYR A 80 -2.91 -7.24 3.31
N ALA A 81 -3.13 -6.34 4.27
CA ALA A 81 -4.23 -6.48 5.23
C ALA A 81 -5.59 -6.44 4.52
N PHE A 82 -5.78 -5.47 3.64
CA PHE A 82 -7.02 -5.36 2.85
C PHE A 82 -7.29 -6.63 2.05
N GLY A 83 -6.28 -7.12 1.34
CA GLY A 83 -6.43 -8.29 0.48
C GLY A 83 -6.82 -9.54 1.26
N HIS A 84 -6.20 -9.76 2.42
CA HIS A 84 -6.53 -10.91 3.28
C HIS A 84 -7.94 -10.81 3.87
N LEU A 85 -8.33 -9.64 4.36
CA LEU A 85 -9.65 -9.44 4.93
C LEU A 85 -10.74 -9.56 3.86
N TYR A 86 -10.51 -8.93 2.71
CA TYR A 86 -11.46 -9.00 1.59
C TYR A 86 -11.61 -10.43 1.07
N GLY A 87 -10.50 -11.16 0.96
CA GLY A 87 -10.53 -12.56 0.54
C GLY A 87 -11.31 -13.47 1.48
N LYS A 88 -11.39 -13.14 2.76
CA LYS A 88 -12.20 -13.85 3.78
C LYS A 88 -13.62 -13.33 3.87
N ARG A 89 -14.00 -12.36 3.03
CA ARG A 89 -15.31 -11.70 3.05
C ARG A 89 -15.65 -11.04 4.38
N GLU A 90 -14.63 -10.54 5.08
CA GLU A 90 -14.83 -9.78 6.30
C GLU A 90 -15.16 -8.32 5.95
N ASP A 91 -16.11 -7.72 6.67
CA ASP A 91 -16.40 -6.31 6.53
C ASP A 91 -15.23 -5.47 7.02
N ILE A 92 -14.80 -4.53 6.20
CA ILE A 92 -13.67 -3.68 6.49
C ILE A 92 -14.13 -2.23 6.49
N SER A 93 -14.18 -1.64 7.70
CA SER A 93 -14.32 -0.19 7.80
C SER A 93 -12.98 0.45 7.45
N PRO A 94 -12.95 1.51 6.62
CA PRO A 94 -11.71 2.23 6.32
C PRO A 94 -10.97 2.68 7.59
N GLU A 95 -11.69 3.16 8.59
CA GLU A 95 -11.13 3.61 9.86
C GLU A 95 -10.49 2.46 10.63
N ALA A 96 -11.16 1.32 10.72
CA ALA A 96 -10.64 0.15 11.40
C ALA A 96 -9.40 -0.41 10.69
N LEU A 97 -9.41 -0.42 9.35
CA LEU A 97 -8.26 -0.85 8.56
C LEU A 97 -7.05 0.05 8.82
N MET A 98 -7.25 1.37 8.82
CA MET A 98 -6.16 2.31 9.08
C MET A 98 -5.62 2.19 10.50
N GLU A 99 -6.47 2.05 11.50
CA GLU A 99 -6.03 1.86 12.90
C GLU A 99 -5.23 0.56 13.06
N ALA A 100 -5.66 -0.53 12.44
CA ALA A 100 -4.93 -1.80 12.49
C ALA A 100 -3.55 -1.67 11.83
N CYS A 101 -3.47 -1.05 10.66
CA CYS A 101 -2.20 -0.85 9.96
C CYS A 101 -1.26 0.09 10.72
N LEU A 102 -1.79 1.17 11.30
CA LEU A 102 -0.99 2.08 12.14
C LEU A 102 -0.41 1.33 13.34
N HIS A 103 -1.22 0.52 14.01
CA HIS A 103 -0.75 -0.29 15.13
C HIS A 103 0.38 -1.22 14.70
N ASP A 104 0.19 -1.96 13.60
CA ASP A 104 1.16 -2.94 13.12
C ASP A 104 2.50 -2.29 12.74
N VAL A 105 2.49 -1.18 11.99
CA VAL A 105 3.73 -0.52 11.58
C VAL A 105 4.44 0.15 12.75
N GLU A 106 3.71 0.67 13.73
CA GLU A 106 4.28 1.26 14.95
C GLU A 106 4.92 0.20 15.85
N GLN A 107 4.36 -1.01 15.91
CA GLN A 107 4.93 -2.12 16.67
C GLN A 107 6.13 -2.77 15.97
N ALA A 108 6.11 -2.85 14.64
CA ALA A 108 7.17 -3.49 13.87
C ALA A 108 8.44 -2.65 13.77
N ALA A 109 8.33 -1.33 13.80
CA ALA A 109 9.47 -0.43 13.65
C ALA A 109 10.19 -0.20 14.97
N TYR A 110 11.53 -0.24 14.95
CA TYR A 110 12.36 0.07 16.11
C TYR A 110 12.21 1.55 16.53
N HIS A 111 12.14 2.45 15.53
CA HIS A 111 11.88 3.87 15.73
C HIS A 111 10.74 4.30 14.81
N PRO A 112 9.48 4.12 15.23
CA PRO A 112 8.36 4.47 14.36
C PRO A 112 8.24 5.99 14.18
N ASN A 113 8.02 6.41 12.94
CA ASN A 113 7.70 7.79 12.61
C ASN A 113 6.18 7.97 12.67
N LYS A 114 5.66 8.20 13.87
CA LYS A 114 4.21 8.29 14.11
C LYS A 114 3.54 9.43 13.35
N THR A 115 4.21 10.58 13.27
CA THR A 115 3.69 11.74 12.54
C THR A 115 3.53 11.43 11.06
N LEU A 116 4.55 10.82 10.43
CA LEU A 116 4.51 10.44 9.02
C LEU A 116 3.44 9.36 8.77
N ASN A 117 3.40 8.32 9.61
CA ASN A 117 2.43 7.24 9.48
C ASN A 117 0.99 7.77 9.52
N ARG A 118 0.69 8.69 10.44
CA ARG A 118 -0.64 9.30 10.54
C ARG A 118 -0.97 10.18 9.34
N ALA A 119 0.03 10.90 8.81
CA ALA A 119 -0.15 11.69 7.59
C ALA A 119 -0.47 10.79 6.39
N ILE A 120 0.22 9.67 6.24
CA ILE A 120 -0.06 8.69 5.18
C ILE A 120 -1.49 8.17 5.29
N ALA A 121 -1.89 7.74 6.49
CA ALA A 121 -3.23 7.22 6.75
C ALA A 121 -4.31 8.27 6.42
N GLN A 122 -4.09 9.52 6.81
CA GLN A 122 -5.01 10.61 6.53
C GLN A 122 -5.19 10.84 5.03
N HIS A 123 -4.08 10.89 4.26
CA HIS A 123 -4.14 11.08 2.81
C HIS A 123 -4.79 9.89 2.12
N LEU A 124 -4.57 8.66 2.60
CA LEU A 124 -5.27 7.49 2.10
C LEU A 124 -6.77 7.60 2.31
N MET A 125 -7.20 8.02 3.50
CA MET A 125 -8.61 8.21 3.82
C MET A 125 -9.27 9.31 2.97
N GLN A 126 -8.50 10.35 2.65
CA GLN A 126 -8.97 11.46 1.81
C GLN A 126 -8.92 11.14 0.31
N GLY A 127 -8.18 10.09 -0.08
CA GLY A 127 -8.05 9.72 -1.50
C GLY A 127 -7.11 10.63 -2.29
N ASP A 128 -6.18 11.31 -1.63
CA ASP A 128 -5.29 12.27 -2.27
C ASP A 128 -3.80 11.97 -2.06
N LEU A 129 -3.45 10.76 -1.64
CA LEU A 129 -2.05 10.42 -1.42
C LEU A 129 -1.24 10.43 -2.72
N GLN A 130 -1.85 10.09 -3.86
CA GLN A 130 -1.17 10.09 -5.16
C GLN A 130 -0.60 11.46 -5.51
N GLY A 131 -1.25 12.55 -5.10
CA GLY A 131 -0.77 13.90 -5.35
C GLY A 131 0.13 14.46 -4.25
N ASN A 132 0.35 13.73 -3.15
CA ASN A 132 1.02 14.26 -1.97
C ASN A 132 2.16 13.41 -1.43
N TRP A 133 2.29 12.15 -1.87
CA TRP A 133 3.27 11.23 -1.28
C TRP A 133 4.72 11.75 -1.37
N ASP A 134 5.08 12.43 -2.43
CA ASP A 134 6.42 12.96 -2.66
C ASP A 134 6.74 14.21 -1.83
N LYS A 135 5.75 14.75 -1.15
CA LYS A 135 5.88 15.93 -0.28
C LYS A 135 5.95 15.57 1.21
N LEU A 136 5.75 14.31 1.54
CA LEU A 136 5.74 13.83 2.93
C LEU A 136 7.12 13.55 3.52
#